data_d162a4b136b223b7c24728512a41bcf5
#
_entry.id   d162a4b136b223b7c24728512a41bcf5
#
_cell.length_a   1.000
_cell.length_b   1.000
_cell.length_c   1.000
_cell.angle_alpha   90.00
_cell.angle_beta   90.00
_cell.angle_gamma   90.00
#
_symmetry.space_group_name_H-M   'P 1'
#
loop_
_entity.id
_entity.type
_entity.pdbx_description
1 polymer ?
#
loop_
_entity_poly.entity_id
_entity_poly.type
_entity_poly.pdbx_seq_one_letter_code
_entity_poly.pdbx_strand_id
1 'polypeptide(L)'
;MKFVMGLFLLVCQFFGPARLVIAADSKASWQAEWEQTVRAAEQEGQVMVSIGGYGAIIDSGVFQKTYSKIKITHITGAGTDLTQRISAEQRAGKYLVDVYNGGGNSLFQVLYQGKMLDPIKSALILPEVTDATKWWEGKQKYADKEGQYIFVYEGNVSAGAGAAYNTQLLDPREYKSYWDLLNPKLKGKILSTDIRKVRGAGIPWQFLYYYSELGPKYLRRLFGEMDVTLTADLRQAVDWLGTGKFAVGMPIQGGTVYKAKNQGLPVDEFSPYHFKEGVNLSSAFGSLALMNRAPHPNAAKVFINWLLSREGQTLFQKVISQPGDPRNSRRIDVPKDHIPPDEQRRDKMNYFDTDDPDTKDLNPAMKLLDEILAGKK
;
A
#
# COMPACT_ATOMS: atom_id res chain seq x y z
N MET A 1 -61.31 -59.65 -23.77
CA MET A 1 -60.99 -59.56 -22.33
C MET A 1 -59.52 -59.97 -22.17
N LYS A 2 -58.63 -59.03 -22.13
CA LYS A 2 -57.21 -59.24 -21.72
C LYS A 2 -56.81 -58.04 -20.89
N PHE A 3 -56.58 -58.27 -19.59
CA PHE A 3 -56.00 -57.34 -18.63
C PHE A 3 -54.51 -57.15 -18.96
N VAL A 4 -54.06 -55.88 -19.04
CA VAL A 4 -52.65 -55.54 -19.04
C VAL A 4 -52.37 -54.75 -17.77
N MET A 5 -51.55 -55.32 -16.91
CA MET A 5 -51.12 -54.76 -15.64
C MET A 5 -49.87 -53.92 -15.89
N GLY A 6 -49.97 -52.61 -15.72
CA GLY A 6 -48.83 -51.70 -15.84
C GLY A 6 -48.01 -51.63 -14.55
N LEU A 7 -46.75 -51.91 -14.67
CA LEU A 7 -45.74 -51.87 -13.59
C LEU A 7 -45.22 -50.43 -13.48
N PHE A 8 -45.52 -49.70 -12.38
CA PHE A 8 -44.90 -48.41 -12.05
C PHE A 8 -43.53 -48.64 -11.35
N LEU A 9 -42.47 -48.31 -12.03
CA LEU A 9 -41.13 -48.24 -11.45
C LEU A 9 -40.93 -46.90 -10.74
N LEU A 10 -40.88 -46.94 -9.40
CA LEU A 10 -40.55 -45.79 -8.55
C LEU A 10 -39.02 -45.65 -8.55
N VAL A 11 -38.50 -44.64 -9.22
CA VAL A 11 -37.07 -44.29 -9.15
C VAL A 11 -36.87 -43.34 -7.96
N CYS A 12 -36.43 -43.88 -6.84
CA CYS A 12 -35.91 -43.10 -5.71
C CYS A 12 -34.56 -42.52 -6.07
N GLN A 13 -34.49 -41.22 -6.36
CA GLN A 13 -33.23 -40.47 -6.46
C GLN A 13 -32.71 -40.24 -5.03
N PHE A 14 -31.67 -40.97 -4.67
CA PHE A 14 -30.84 -40.69 -3.49
C PHE A 14 -29.95 -39.49 -3.80
N PHE A 15 -30.33 -38.29 -3.36
CA PHE A 15 -29.42 -37.16 -3.21
C PHE A 15 -28.61 -37.37 -1.92
N GLY A 16 -27.43 -37.92 -2.03
CA GLY A 16 -26.56 -38.17 -0.90
C GLY A 16 -25.82 -36.88 -0.40
N PRO A 17 -25.29 -36.89 0.83
CA PRO A 17 -24.72 -35.73 1.54
C PRO A 17 -23.27 -35.43 1.15
N ALA A 18 -22.94 -35.38 -0.16
CA ALA A 18 -21.55 -35.19 -0.61
C ALA A 18 -20.97 -33.77 -0.32
N ARG A 19 -21.85 -32.75 -0.12
CA ARG A 19 -21.39 -31.36 0.15
C ARG A 19 -20.92 -31.13 1.59
N LEU A 20 -21.42 -31.89 2.57
CA LEU A 20 -21.03 -31.73 3.98
C LEU A 20 -19.66 -32.39 4.29
N VAL A 21 -19.31 -33.45 3.60
CA VAL A 21 -18.05 -34.19 3.80
C VAL A 21 -16.86 -33.37 3.29
N ILE A 22 -16.97 -32.70 2.13
CA ILE A 22 -15.89 -31.86 1.57
C ILE A 22 -15.58 -30.63 2.44
N ALA A 23 -16.61 -30.00 3.01
CA ALA A 23 -16.44 -28.87 3.91
C ALA A 23 -15.85 -29.26 5.28
N ALA A 24 -16.15 -30.44 5.77
CA ALA A 24 -15.59 -30.97 7.03
C ALA A 24 -14.12 -31.37 6.87
N ASP A 25 -13.74 -32.03 5.77
CA ASP A 25 -12.35 -32.41 5.48
C ASP A 25 -11.44 -31.22 5.25
N SER A 26 -11.94 -30.16 4.55
CA SER A 26 -11.17 -28.92 4.35
C SER A 26 -10.98 -28.15 5.67
N LYS A 27 -11.97 -28.18 6.55
CA LYS A 27 -11.91 -27.55 7.87
C LYS A 27 -10.92 -28.26 8.83
N ALA A 28 -10.84 -29.57 8.75
CA ALA A 28 -9.85 -30.36 9.51
C ALA A 28 -8.42 -30.16 8.98
N SER A 29 -8.24 -29.97 7.67
CA SER A 29 -6.94 -29.83 7.00
C SER A 29 -6.20 -28.56 7.41
N TRP A 30 -6.81 -27.37 7.33
CA TRP A 30 -6.11 -26.12 7.68
C TRP A 30 -5.81 -26.01 9.18
N GLN A 31 -6.66 -26.57 10.06
CA GLN A 31 -6.41 -26.58 11.50
C GLN A 31 -5.18 -27.41 11.85
N ALA A 32 -5.07 -28.61 11.29
CA ALA A 32 -3.90 -29.46 11.48
C ALA A 32 -2.61 -28.79 10.96
N GLU A 33 -2.67 -28.19 9.77
CA GLU A 33 -1.56 -27.42 9.19
C GLU A 33 -1.16 -26.25 10.09
N TRP A 34 -2.13 -25.47 10.57
CA TRP A 34 -1.87 -24.35 11.46
C TRP A 34 -1.21 -24.78 12.78
N GLU A 35 -1.77 -25.78 13.44
CA GLU A 35 -1.20 -26.30 14.68
C GLU A 35 0.21 -26.86 14.49
N GLN A 36 0.45 -27.55 13.38
CA GLN A 36 1.79 -28.02 13.03
C GLN A 36 2.75 -26.85 12.80
N THR A 37 2.31 -25.81 12.07
CA THR A 37 3.09 -24.61 11.82
C THR A 37 3.43 -23.87 13.11
N VAL A 38 2.46 -23.69 14.02
CA VAL A 38 2.70 -23.05 15.33
C VAL A 38 3.69 -23.88 16.17
N ARG A 39 3.54 -25.19 16.26
CA ARG A 39 4.50 -26.05 16.98
C ARG A 39 5.91 -25.97 16.41
N ALA A 40 6.05 -25.96 15.08
CA ALA A 40 7.35 -25.82 14.44
C ALA A 40 7.94 -24.41 14.67
N ALA A 41 7.12 -23.35 14.61
CA ALA A 41 7.52 -21.99 14.94
C ALA A 41 7.98 -21.82 16.39
N GLU A 42 7.33 -22.49 17.34
CA GLU A 42 7.76 -22.53 18.74
C GLU A 42 9.11 -23.25 18.92
N GLN A 43 9.42 -24.25 18.09
CA GLN A 43 10.74 -24.89 18.06
C GLN A 43 11.80 -24.00 17.43
N GLU A 44 11.47 -23.23 16.39
CA GLU A 44 12.35 -22.17 15.84
C GLU A 44 12.61 -21.06 16.85
N GLY A 45 11.67 -20.78 17.73
CA GLY A 45 11.76 -19.92 18.91
C GLY A 45 11.87 -18.44 18.65
N GLN A 46 11.98 -18.01 17.38
CA GLN A 46 12.09 -16.58 17.04
C GLN A 46 11.64 -16.27 15.62
N VAL A 47 11.36 -14.97 15.37
CA VAL A 47 11.13 -14.40 14.04
C VAL A 47 11.79 -13.03 13.93
N MET A 48 12.49 -12.78 12.82
CA MET A 48 13.11 -11.50 12.52
C MET A 48 12.32 -10.77 11.41
N VAL A 49 11.80 -9.59 11.72
CA VAL A 49 11.03 -8.75 10.79
C VAL A 49 11.82 -7.51 10.41
N SER A 50 12.04 -7.28 9.13
CA SER A 50 12.47 -5.97 8.64
C SER A 50 11.23 -5.14 8.35
N ILE A 51 11.01 -4.05 9.10
CA ILE A 51 9.75 -3.29 9.04
C ILE A 51 10.01 -1.79 8.84
N GLY A 52 9.58 -1.28 7.68
CA GLY A 52 9.69 0.13 7.34
C GLY A 52 8.51 0.96 7.88
N GLY A 53 8.76 1.86 8.82
CA GLY A 53 7.77 2.82 9.30
C GLY A 53 6.71 2.30 10.28
N TYR A 54 6.51 0.98 10.39
CA TYR A 54 5.41 0.37 11.17
C TYR A 54 5.89 -0.45 12.38
N GLY A 55 7.06 -0.16 12.92
CA GLY A 55 7.63 -0.85 14.09
C GLY A 55 6.70 -0.90 15.29
N ALA A 56 5.86 0.11 15.50
CA ALA A 56 4.88 0.16 16.57
C ALA A 56 3.91 -1.04 16.62
N ILE A 57 3.70 -1.74 15.50
CA ILE A 57 2.92 -2.99 15.48
C ILE A 57 3.59 -4.05 16.36
N ILE A 58 4.91 -4.18 16.25
CA ILE A 58 5.70 -5.14 17.02
C ILE A 58 5.91 -4.62 18.45
N ASP A 59 6.22 -3.34 18.62
CA ASP A 59 6.44 -2.67 19.91
C ASP A 59 5.19 -2.69 20.79
N SER A 60 3.99 -2.87 20.21
CA SER A 60 2.74 -3.06 20.95
C SER A 60 2.76 -4.29 21.87
N GLY A 61 3.64 -5.26 21.60
CA GLY A 61 3.77 -6.50 22.34
C GLY A 61 2.61 -7.51 22.15
N VAL A 62 1.61 -7.20 21.31
CA VAL A 62 0.44 -8.08 21.13
C VAL A 62 0.83 -9.43 20.52
N PHE A 63 1.66 -9.43 19.47
CA PHE A 63 2.17 -10.68 18.90
C PHE A 63 2.91 -11.51 19.95
N GLN A 64 3.85 -10.89 20.68
CA GLN A 64 4.64 -11.58 21.69
C GLN A 64 3.79 -12.15 22.83
N LYS A 65 2.70 -11.48 23.18
CA LYS A 65 1.75 -11.96 24.19
C LYS A 65 0.94 -13.16 23.67
N THR A 66 0.54 -13.13 22.39
CA THR A 66 -0.25 -14.19 21.76
C THR A 66 0.59 -15.44 21.50
N TYR A 67 1.84 -15.25 21.05
CA TYR A 67 2.79 -16.34 20.73
C TYR A 67 4.03 -16.23 21.61
N SER A 68 3.86 -16.43 22.92
CA SER A 68 4.89 -16.16 23.94
C SER A 68 6.19 -16.96 23.76
N LYS A 69 6.15 -18.11 23.09
CA LYS A 69 7.33 -18.94 22.81
C LYS A 69 8.07 -18.54 21.52
N ILE A 70 7.55 -17.59 20.74
CA ILE A 70 8.19 -17.10 19.53
C ILE A 70 8.68 -15.68 19.81
N LYS A 71 9.98 -15.51 20.05
CA LYS A 71 10.59 -14.18 20.25
C LYS A 71 10.52 -13.40 18.94
N ILE A 72 9.80 -12.27 18.93
CA ILE A 72 9.82 -11.37 17.79
C ILE A 72 10.87 -10.29 17.97
N THR A 73 11.68 -10.07 16.93
CA THR A 73 12.63 -8.96 16.84
C THR A 73 12.44 -8.25 15.51
N HIS A 74 12.79 -6.97 15.48
CA HIS A 74 12.63 -6.22 14.23
C HIS A 74 13.74 -5.19 14.01
N ILE A 75 13.91 -4.81 12.74
CA ILE A 75 14.78 -3.74 12.29
C ILE A 75 13.90 -2.71 11.59
N THR A 76 14.01 -1.45 12.00
CA THR A 76 13.30 -0.32 11.39
C THR A 76 14.25 0.54 10.57
N GLY A 77 13.68 1.25 9.58
CA GLY A 77 14.45 2.19 8.75
C GLY A 77 13.68 2.63 7.51
N ALA A 78 14.33 3.43 6.68
CA ALA A 78 13.79 3.77 5.38
C ALA A 78 13.74 2.52 4.49
N GLY A 79 12.64 2.34 3.74
CA GLY A 79 12.43 1.12 2.93
C GLY A 79 13.56 0.83 1.95
N THR A 80 14.14 1.86 1.32
CA THR A 80 15.30 1.72 0.44
C THR A 80 16.53 1.20 1.16
N ASP A 81 16.82 1.71 2.35
CA ASP A 81 18.01 1.31 3.12
C ASP A 81 17.86 -0.12 3.63
N LEU A 82 16.67 -0.49 4.12
CA LEU A 82 16.35 -1.85 4.54
C LEU A 82 16.48 -2.85 3.39
N THR A 83 15.91 -2.57 2.23
CA THR A 83 15.96 -3.50 1.09
C THR A 83 17.35 -3.63 0.51
N GLN A 84 18.14 -2.55 0.45
CA GLN A 84 19.54 -2.61 0.02
C GLN A 84 20.41 -3.39 1.00
N ARG A 85 20.21 -3.21 2.32
CA ARG A 85 20.89 -3.99 3.35
C ARG A 85 20.59 -5.48 3.21
N ILE A 86 19.32 -5.86 3.12
CA ILE A 86 18.91 -7.27 2.92
C ILE A 86 19.54 -7.84 1.64
N SER A 87 19.52 -7.05 0.56
CA SER A 87 20.13 -7.46 -0.71
C SER A 87 21.64 -7.71 -0.59
N ALA A 88 22.36 -6.84 0.12
CA ALA A 88 23.78 -7.01 0.37
C ALA A 88 24.09 -8.23 1.26
N GLU A 89 23.30 -8.41 2.33
CA GLU A 89 23.41 -9.55 3.24
C GLU A 89 23.20 -10.89 2.51
N GLN A 90 22.15 -11.00 1.70
CA GLN A 90 21.87 -12.22 0.93
C GLN A 90 22.92 -12.51 -0.14
N ARG A 91 23.44 -11.48 -0.83
CA ARG A 91 24.55 -11.65 -1.78
C ARG A 91 25.82 -12.16 -1.09
N ALA A 92 26.00 -11.83 0.19
CA ALA A 92 27.09 -12.34 1.02
C ALA A 92 26.76 -13.72 1.65
N GLY A 93 25.65 -14.38 1.25
CA GLY A 93 25.20 -15.67 1.78
C GLY A 93 24.61 -15.60 3.19
N LYS A 94 24.28 -14.40 3.68
CA LYS A 94 23.68 -14.17 5.01
C LYS A 94 22.17 -13.97 4.89
N TYR A 95 21.40 -14.92 5.39
CA TYR A 95 19.94 -14.88 5.43
C TYR A 95 19.51 -14.57 6.86
N LEU A 96 19.22 -13.31 7.18
CA LEU A 96 19.01 -12.82 8.55
C LEU A 96 17.58 -12.35 8.82
N VAL A 97 16.77 -12.21 7.79
CA VAL A 97 15.40 -11.67 7.85
C VAL A 97 14.42 -12.73 7.37
N ASP A 98 13.34 -12.91 8.13
CA ASP A 98 12.27 -13.86 7.81
C ASP A 98 11.15 -13.20 7.00
N VAL A 99 10.75 -11.99 7.41
CA VAL A 99 9.65 -11.24 6.80
C VAL A 99 10.07 -9.81 6.53
N TYR A 100 9.73 -9.29 5.36
CA TYR A 100 9.80 -7.86 5.07
C TYR A 100 8.39 -7.25 5.07
N ASN A 101 8.24 -6.13 5.79
CA ASN A 101 7.07 -5.26 5.76
C ASN A 101 7.49 -3.84 5.45
N GLY A 102 6.98 -3.24 4.38
CA GLY A 102 7.41 -1.88 4.02
C GLY A 102 6.83 -1.36 2.72
N GLY A 103 7.42 -0.31 2.20
CA GLY A 103 6.96 0.35 0.98
C GLY A 103 7.05 -0.55 -0.26
N GLY A 104 5.96 -0.64 -1.01
CA GLY A 104 5.85 -1.52 -2.17
C GLY A 104 6.87 -1.24 -3.28
N ASN A 105 7.30 0.01 -3.47
CA ASN A 105 8.26 0.36 -4.53
C ASN A 105 9.65 -0.22 -4.27
N SER A 106 10.24 0.02 -3.09
CA SER A 106 11.57 -0.53 -2.76
C SER A 106 11.56 -2.05 -2.66
N LEU A 107 10.48 -2.62 -2.14
CA LEU A 107 10.25 -4.07 -2.10
C LEU A 107 10.24 -4.66 -3.51
N PHE A 108 9.49 -4.07 -4.44
CA PHE A 108 9.40 -4.52 -5.83
C PHE A 108 10.75 -4.36 -6.56
N GLN A 109 11.34 -3.16 -6.54
CA GLN A 109 12.53 -2.83 -7.31
C GLN A 109 13.79 -3.57 -6.83
N VAL A 110 13.90 -3.88 -5.54
CA VAL A 110 15.13 -4.48 -4.98
C VAL A 110 14.94 -5.96 -4.68
N LEU A 111 13.96 -6.30 -3.84
CA LEU A 111 13.85 -7.68 -3.33
C LEU A 111 13.15 -8.61 -4.33
N TYR A 112 12.03 -8.15 -4.94
CA TYR A 112 11.31 -8.98 -5.92
C TYR A 112 12.13 -9.15 -7.22
N GLN A 113 12.61 -8.06 -7.82
CA GLN A 113 13.45 -8.15 -9.01
C GLN A 113 14.78 -8.88 -8.75
N GLY A 114 15.30 -8.77 -7.53
CA GLY A 114 16.47 -9.52 -7.06
C GLY A 114 16.23 -11.00 -6.79
N LYS A 115 14.98 -11.50 -6.96
CA LYS A 115 14.58 -12.91 -6.68
C LYS A 115 14.89 -13.33 -5.25
N MET A 116 14.64 -12.42 -4.29
CA MET A 116 14.95 -12.61 -2.87
C MET A 116 13.71 -12.96 -2.04
N LEU A 117 12.59 -13.29 -2.67
CA LEU A 117 11.31 -13.59 -2.05
C LEU A 117 10.88 -15.02 -2.35
N ASP A 118 10.21 -15.64 -1.38
CA ASP A 118 9.39 -16.83 -1.58
C ASP A 118 7.92 -16.46 -1.76
N PRO A 119 7.10 -17.31 -2.42
CA PRO A 119 5.68 -17.03 -2.60
C PRO A 119 4.95 -16.89 -1.25
N ILE A 120 4.60 -15.66 -0.86
CA ILE A 120 3.86 -15.40 0.37
C ILE A 120 2.47 -16.05 0.35
N LYS A 121 1.88 -16.22 -0.84
CA LYS A 121 0.56 -16.83 -1.00
C LYS A 121 0.50 -18.25 -0.41
N SER A 122 1.59 -19.00 -0.51
CA SER A 122 1.70 -20.36 0.07
C SER A 122 1.88 -20.35 1.60
N ALA A 123 2.16 -19.20 2.19
CA ALA A 123 2.29 -19.01 3.63
C ALA A 123 0.95 -18.67 4.32
N LEU A 124 -0.10 -18.37 3.55
CA LEU A 124 -1.42 -18.02 4.07
C LEU A 124 -2.21 -19.28 4.41
N ILE A 125 -2.47 -19.49 5.70
CA ILE A 125 -3.10 -20.72 6.22
C ILE A 125 -4.49 -20.45 6.80
N LEU A 126 -4.65 -19.36 7.58
CA LEU A 126 -5.90 -19.09 8.28
C LEU A 126 -7.04 -18.78 7.30
N PRO A 127 -8.22 -19.43 7.42
CA PRO A 127 -9.37 -19.19 6.54
C PRO A 127 -9.78 -17.74 6.49
N GLU A 128 -9.73 -17.01 7.60
CA GLU A 128 -10.04 -15.58 7.62
C GLU A 128 -9.04 -14.74 6.82
N VAL A 129 -7.81 -15.23 6.59
CA VAL A 129 -6.80 -14.55 5.77
C VAL A 129 -6.92 -14.95 4.30
N THR A 130 -7.21 -16.22 4.04
CA THR A 130 -7.33 -16.77 2.67
C THR A 130 -8.68 -16.47 2.02
N ASP A 131 -9.73 -16.19 2.80
CA ASP A 131 -11.05 -15.82 2.29
C ASP A 131 -11.00 -14.44 1.61
N ALA A 132 -11.03 -14.45 0.29
CA ALA A 132 -11.01 -13.24 -0.54
C ALA A 132 -12.17 -12.27 -0.22
N THR A 133 -13.32 -12.78 0.26
CA THR A 133 -14.49 -11.96 0.62
C THR A 133 -14.25 -11.04 1.81
N LYS A 134 -13.22 -11.29 2.61
CA LYS A 134 -12.80 -10.42 3.72
C LYS A 134 -11.97 -9.21 3.27
N TRP A 135 -11.55 -9.21 2.02
CA TRP A 135 -10.70 -8.17 1.45
C TRP A 135 -11.50 -7.26 0.50
N TRP A 136 -11.09 -6.04 0.39
CA TRP A 136 -11.74 -5.03 -0.46
C TRP A 136 -11.85 -5.50 -1.91
N GLU A 137 -12.99 -5.25 -2.54
CA GLU A 137 -13.38 -5.76 -3.87
C GLU A 137 -13.47 -7.30 -3.96
N GLY A 138 -13.54 -8.00 -2.83
CA GLY A 138 -13.61 -9.46 -2.80
C GLY A 138 -12.35 -10.15 -3.31
N LYS A 139 -11.19 -9.49 -3.22
CA LYS A 139 -9.91 -10.04 -3.69
C LYS A 139 -8.74 -9.65 -2.80
N GLN A 140 -7.78 -10.57 -2.67
CA GLN A 140 -6.47 -10.27 -2.14
C GLN A 140 -5.68 -9.46 -3.18
N LYS A 141 -4.95 -8.42 -2.74
CA LYS A 141 -4.12 -7.60 -3.62
C LYS A 141 -2.66 -8.01 -3.51
N TYR A 142 -2.01 -8.13 -4.65
CA TYR A 142 -0.57 -8.33 -4.78
C TYR A 142 0.04 -7.24 -5.66
N ALA A 143 1.27 -6.86 -5.36
CA ALA A 143 2.02 -5.83 -6.10
C ALA A 143 3.08 -6.43 -7.06
N ASP A 144 3.05 -7.72 -7.27
CA ASP A 144 3.86 -8.44 -8.26
C ASP A 144 2.99 -9.00 -9.39
N LYS A 145 3.60 -9.26 -10.56
CA LYS A 145 2.88 -9.70 -11.76
C LYS A 145 2.28 -11.09 -11.64
N GLU A 146 2.93 -11.98 -10.89
CA GLU A 146 2.47 -13.35 -10.65
C GLU A 146 1.36 -13.42 -9.61
N GLY A 147 1.15 -12.36 -8.83
CA GLY A 147 0.17 -12.32 -7.76
C GLY A 147 0.46 -13.29 -6.62
N GLN A 148 1.73 -13.44 -6.22
CA GLN A 148 2.18 -14.46 -5.27
C GLN A 148 3.17 -13.97 -4.21
N TYR A 149 3.96 -12.92 -4.47
CA TYR A 149 5.15 -12.59 -3.68
C TYR A 149 4.97 -11.41 -2.74
N ILE A 150 4.22 -10.38 -3.16
CA ILE A 150 4.07 -9.14 -2.41
C ILE A 150 2.60 -8.93 -2.07
N PHE A 151 2.20 -9.27 -0.86
CA PHE A 151 0.83 -9.06 -0.39
C PHE A 151 0.64 -7.61 0.05
N VAL A 152 -0.44 -6.96 -0.42
CA VAL A 152 -0.79 -5.58 -0.09
C VAL A 152 -2.01 -5.56 0.81
N TYR A 153 -1.81 -5.24 2.09
CA TYR A 153 -2.88 -5.24 3.08
C TYR A 153 -3.45 -3.85 3.41
N GLU A 154 -2.79 -2.79 2.97
CA GLU A 154 -3.19 -1.40 3.19
C GLU A 154 -3.65 -0.75 1.88
N GLY A 155 -4.59 0.19 1.95
CA GLY A 155 -5.08 0.93 0.79
C GLY A 155 -5.61 2.29 1.21
N ASN A 156 -4.72 3.28 1.31
CA ASN A 156 -5.06 4.66 1.63
C ASN A 156 -5.47 5.41 0.38
N VAL A 157 -6.46 6.26 0.55
CA VAL A 157 -6.92 7.18 -0.49
C VAL A 157 -6.20 8.51 -0.33
N SER A 158 -5.71 9.06 -1.43
CA SER A 158 -5.11 10.40 -1.45
C SER A 158 -5.38 11.10 -2.78
N ALA A 159 -5.28 12.43 -2.78
CA ALA A 159 -5.33 13.19 -4.03
C ALA A 159 -4.22 12.71 -4.98
N GLY A 160 -4.56 12.43 -6.24
CA GLY A 160 -3.69 11.74 -7.18
C GLY A 160 -2.26 12.28 -7.23
N ALA A 161 -2.09 13.55 -7.53
CA ALA A 161 -0.77 14.19 -7.60
C ALA A 161 -0.27 14.72 -6.25
N GLY A 162 -1.01 14.59 -5.16
CA GLY A 162 -0.61 15.12 -3.85
C GLY A 162 -0.39 16.61 -3.87
N ALA A 163 -1.47 17.40 -4.01
CA ALA A 163 -1.38 18.85 -4.11
C ALA A 163 -1.81 19.53 -2.81
N ALA A 164 -1.02 20.54 -2.39
CA ALA A 164 -1.33 21.45 -1.30
C ALA A 164 -1.35 22.91 -1.81
N TYR A 165 -2.00 23.79 -1.08
CA TYR A 165 -2.14 25.19 -1.46
C TYR A 165 -2.07 26.12 -0.26
N ASN A 166 -1.73 27.40 -0.53
CA ASN A 166 -1.85 28.46 0.45
C ASN A 166 -3.30 28.98 0.45
N THR A 167 -3.96 28.92 1.59
CA THR A 167 -5.39 29.25 1.74
C THR A 167 -5.72 30.74 1.60
N GLN A 168 -4.72 31.61 1.66
CA GLN A 168 -4.87 33.06 1.44
C GLN A 168 -4.67 33.44 -0.02
N LEU A 169 -3.98 32.62 -0.82
CA LEU A 169 -3.63 32.94 -2.21
C LEU A 169 -4.47 32.16 -3.23
N LEU A 170 -5.16 31.09 -2.81
CA LEU A 170 -5.91 30.21 -3.71
C LEU A 170 -7.23 29.78 -3.09
N ASP A 171 -8.32 29.98 -3.83
CA ASP A 171 -9.60 29.35 -3.53
C ASP A 171 -9.69 28.01 -4.25
N PRO A 172 -9.68 26.87 -3.52
CA PRO A 172 -9.69 25.55 -4.15
C PRO A 172 -10.95 25.27 -4.99
N ARG A 173 -12.04 26.02 -4.76
CA ARG A 173 -13.29 25.86 -5.51
C ARG A 173 -13.18 26.24 -6.99
N GLU A 174 -12.19 27.05 -7.35
CA GLU A 174 -11.92 27.49 -8.74
C GLU A 174 -11.16 26.43 -9.55
N TYR A 175 -10.58 25.42 -8.91
CA TYR A 175 -9.69 24.43 -9.52
C TYR A 175 -10.27 23.02 -9.36
N LYS A 176 -10.94 22.51 -10.38
CA LYS A 176 -11.61 21.18 -10.36
C LYS A 176 -10.87 20.10 -11.16
N SER A 177 -9.82 20.50 -11.85
CA SER A 177 -8.97 19.66 -12.68
C SER A 177 -7.50 20.01 -12.42
N TYR A 178 -6.61 19.03 -12.51
CA TYR A 178 -5.17 19.31 -12.53
C TYR A 178 -4.80 20.26 -13.67
N TRP A 179 -5.53 20.23 -14.79
CA TRP A 179 -5.34 21.14 -15.91
C TRP A 179 -5.66 22.61 -15.55
N ASP A 180 -6.53 22.85 -14.57
CA ASP A 180 -6.83 24.20 -14.09
C ASP A 180 -5.63 24.82 -13.37
N LEU A 181 -4.72 24.00 -12.81
CA LEU A 181 -3.47 24.46 -12.20
C LEU A 181 -2.47 25.00 -13.24
N LEU A 182 -2.71 24.80 -14.54
CA LEU A 182 -1.96 25.43 -15.64
C LEU A 182 -2.51 26.80 -16.03
N ASN A 183 -3.37 27.41 -15.19
CA ASN A 183 -3.85 28.77 -15.40
C ASN A 183 -2.66 29.76 -15.37
N PRO A 184 -2.53 30.67 -16.35
CA PRO A 184 -1.44 31.68 -16.38
C PRO A 184 -1.31 32.52 -15.11
N LYS A 185 -2.38 32.69 -14.33
CA LYS A 185 -2.34 33.39 -13.02
C LYS A 185 -1.44 32.70 -12.00
N LEU A 186 -1.19 31.38 -12.17
CA LEU A 186 -0.32 30.54 -11.32
C LEU A 186 1.11 30.42 -11.85
N LYS A 187 1.44 31.03 -13.00
CA LYS A 187 2.81 30.98 -13.54
C LYS A 187 3.80 31.58 -12.55
N GLY A 188 4.88 30.86 -12.25
CA GLY A 188 5.87 31.22 -11.23
C GLY A 188 5.40 31.06 -9.77
N LYS A 189 4.15 30.64 -9.54
CA LYS A 189 3.57 30.44 -8.20
C LYS A 189 3.37 28.97 -7.82
N ILE A 190 3.92 28.06 -8.61
CA ILE A 190 3.87 26.61 -8.36
C ILE A 190 5.24 26.13 -7.94
N LEU A 191 5.27 25.31 -6.88
CA LEU A 191 6.48 24.61 -6.48
C LEU A 191 6.25 23.09 -6.57
N SER A 192 7.33 22.34 -6.75
CA SER A 192 7.30 20.88 -6.81
C SER A 192 8.50 20.28 -6.09
N THR A 193 8.32 19.08 -5.52
CA THR A 193 9.46 18.28 -5.10
C THR A 193 10.17 17.67 -6.33
N ASP A 194 11.50 17.68 -6.31
CA ASP A 194 12.30 17.11 -7.40
C ASP A 194 12.40 15.57 -7.26
N ILE A 195 11.69 14.83 -8.10
CA ILE A 195 11.68 13.35 -8.08
C ILE A 195 13.10 12.74 -8.15
N ARG A 196 14.05 13.43 -8.77
CA ARG A 196 15.44 12.96 -8.93
C ARG A 196 16.23 13.03 -7.62
N LYS A 197 15.75 13.80 -6.63
CA LYS A 197 16.48 14.12 -5.39
C LYS A 197 15.73 13.75 -4.12
N VAL A 198 14.38 13.73 -4.14
CA VAL A 198 13.55 13.45 -2.97
C VAL A 198 13.22 11.97 -2.87
N ARG A 199 13.76 11.29 -1.86
CA ARG A 199 13.37 9.92 -1.54
C ARG A 199 11.91 9.91 -1.08
N GLY A 200 11.10 9.00 -1.61
CA GLY A 200 9.69 8.84 -1.24
C GLY A 200 8.69 9.72 -2.02
N ALA A 201 9.15 10.61 -2.90
CA ALA A 201 8.25 11.40 -3.77
C ALA A 201 7.57 10.56 -4.89
N GLY A 202 7.82 9.25 -4.94
CA GLY A 202 7.48 8.41 -6.09
C GLY A 202 5.99 8.27 -6.38
N ILE A 203 5.15 8.12 -5.36
CA ILE A 203 3.71 7.82 -5.55
C ILE A 203 2.97 8.92 -6.33
N PRO A 204 3.03 10.20 -5.97
CA PRO A 204 2.38 11.25 -6.75
C PRO A 204 2.95 11.41 -8.16
N TRP A 205 4.26 11.18 -8.34
CA TRP A 205 4.89 11.20 -9.66
C TRP A 205 4.46 10.02 -10.54
N GLN A 206 4.20 8.86 -9.92
CA GLN A 206 3.64 7.70 -10.60
C GLN A 206 2.27 8.05 -11.19
N PHE A 207 1.40 8.68 -10.41
CA PHE A 207 0.12 9.20 -10.91
C PHE A 207 0.31 10.23 -12.02
N LEU A 208 1.12 11.24 -11.81
CA LEU A 208 1.35 12.31 -12.80
C LEU A 208 1.86 11.79 -14.14
N TYR A 209 2.66 10.71 -14.13
CA TYR A 209 3.26 10.17 -15.34
C TYR A 209 2.40 9.10 -16.02
N TYR A 210 1.83 8.17 -15.25
CA TYR A 210 1.13 6.99 -15.81
C TYR A 210 -0.38 7.16 -15.93
N TYR A 211 -0.97 8.15 -15.26
CA TYR A 211 -2.41 8.35 -15.39
C TYR A 211 -2.76 8.91 -16.77
N SER A 212 -3.66 8.21 -17.48
CA SER A 212 -3.91 8.46 -18.91
C SER A 212 -4.43 9.86 -19.24
N GLU A 213 -5.15 10.50 -18.31
CA GLU A 213 -5.69 11.85 -18.50
C GLU A 213 -4.65 12.96 -18.28
N LEU A 214 -3.49 12.63 -17.70
CA LEU A 214 -2.38 13.57 -17.44
C LEU A 214 -1.15 13.21 -18.26
N GLY A 215 -0.31 12.35 -17.74
CA GLY A 215 0.84 11.76 -18.38
C GLY A 215 1.91 12.77 -18.86
N PRO A 216 2.76 12.36 -19.79
CA PRO A 216 3.82 13.21 -20.34
C PRO A 216 3.33 14.54 -20.91
N LYS A 217 2.12 14.61 -21.46
CA LYS A 217 1.54 15.83 -21.99
C LYS A 217 1.33 16.90 -20.92
N TYR A 218 0.76 16.50 -19.77
CA TYR A 218 0.56 17.40 -18.64
C TYR A 218 1.89 17.86 -18.06
N LEU A 219 2.84 16.93 -17.86
CA LEU A 219 4.16 17.25 -17.31
C LEU A 219 4.96 18.21 -18.19
N ARG A 220 4.89 18.07 -19.51
CA ARG A 220 5.53 19.02 -20.44
C ARG A 220 4.98 20.45 -20.30
N ARG A 221 3.67 20.59 -20.13
CA ARG A 221 3.06 21.88 -19.90
C ARG A 221 3.38 22.44 -18.52
N LEU A 222 3.22 21.61 -17.48
CA LEU A 222 3.49 22.03 -16.10
C LEU A 222 4.93 22.53 -15.94
N PHE A 223 5.91 21.69 -16.27
CA PHE A 223 7.31 22.04 -16.08
C PHE A 223 7.90 22.86 -17.23
N GLY A 224 7.32 22.83 -18.42
CA GLY A 224 7.76 23.63 -19.56
C GLY A 224 7.25 25.06 -19.57
N GLU A 225 5.98 25.28 -19.18
CA GLU A 225 5.29 26.57 -19.39
C GLU A 225 5.07 27.36 -18.09
N MET A 226 4.95 26.68 -16.90
CA MET A 226 4.45 27.30 -15.68
C MET A 226 5.53 27.84 -14.75
N ASP A 227 6.80 27.84 -15.13
CA ASP A 227 7.93 28.30 -14.30
C ASP A 227 7.94 27.69 -12.89
N VAL A 228 7.78 26.36 -12.83
CA VAL A 228 7.73 25.60 -11.58
C VAL A 228 9.09 25.62 -10.88
N THR A 229 9.09 26.00 -9.60
CA THR A 229 10.28 25.89 -8.75
C THR A 229 10.41 24.48 -8.20
N LEU A 230 11.61 23.87 -8.33
CA LEU A 230 11.91 22.55 -7.78
C LEU A 230 12.69 22.66 -6.46
N THR A 231 12.31 21.83 -5.47
CA THR A 231 13.07 21.70 -4.22
C THR A 231 13.33 20.22 -3.89
N ALA A 232 14.44 19.97 -3.20
CA ALA A 232 14.78 18.66 -2.66
C ALA A 232 14.30 18.46 -1.20
N ASP A 233 13.76 19.51 -0.58
CA ASP A 233 13.38 19.54 0.84
C ASP A 233 11.88 19.77 0.98
N LEU A 234 11.18 18.76 1.47
CA LEU A 234 9.73 18.81 1.70
C LEU A 234 9.34 19.84 2.77
N ARG A 235 10.15 20.00 3.82
CA ARG A 235 9.88 20.96 4.88
C ARG A 235 9.99 22.37 4.34
N GLN A 236 11.06 22.67 3.60
CA GLN A 236 11.23 23.94 2.91
C GLN A 236 10.07 24.24 1.96
N ALA A 237 9.58 23.21 1.24
CA ALA A 237 8.44 23.35 0.36
C ALA A 237 7.19 23.84 1.11
N VAL A 238 6.89 23.24 2.24
CA VAL A 238 5.72 23.60 3.08
C VAL A 238 5.91 24.99 3.70
N ASP A 239 7.11 25.34 4.16
CA ASP A 239 7.42 26.66 4.70
C ASP A 239 7.23 27.76 3.62
N TRP A 240 7.70 27.52 2.41
CA TRP A 240 7.50 28.46 1.29
C TRP A 240 6.03 28.60 0.88
N LEU A 241 5.26 27.53 0.97
CA LEU A 241 3.83 27.55 0.74
C LEU A 241 3.12 28.36 1.84
N GLY A 242 3.45 28.11 3.12
CA GLY A 242 2.87 28.77 4.28
C GLY A 242 3.19 30.27 4.35
N THR A 243 4.39 30.69 3.91
CA THR A 243 4.77 32.11 3.85
C THR A 243 4.21 32.84 2.64
N GLY A 244 3.47 32.16 1.75
CA GLY A 244 2.87 32.78 0.56
C GLY A 244 3.85 33.04 -0.59
N LYS A 245 5.05 32.47 -0.54
CA LYS A 245 6.00 32.51 -1.66
C LYS A 245 5.44 31.81 -2.90
N PHE A 246 4.69 30.74 -2.69
CA PHE A 246 3.98 29.99 -3.72
C PHE A 246 2.51 29.81 -3.35
N ALA A 247 1.65 29.68 -4.35
CA ALA A 247 0.22 29.46 -4.17
C ALA A 247 -0.12 27.95 -4.12
N VAL A 248 0.62 27.13 -4.86
CA VAL A 248 0.40 25.68 -5.00
C VAL A 248 1.72 24.93 -4.88
N GLY A 249 1.69 23.81 -4.18
CA GLY A 249 2.75 22.81 -4.14
C GLY A 249 2.26 21.47 -4.65
N MET A 250 3.00 20.85 -5.59
CA MET A 250 2.63 19.56 -6.17
C MET A 250 3.85 18.84 -6.75
N PRO A 251 4.20 17.63 -6.28
CA PRO A 251 3.57 16.90 -5.19
C PRO A 251 4.04 17.38 -3.80
N ILE A 252 3.11 17.77 -2.95
CA ILE A 252 3.32 18.07 -1.53
C ILE A 252 2.07 17.61 -0.79
N GLN A 253 2.19 16.68 0.14
CA GLN A 253 1.06 16.12 0.89
C GLN A 253 1.46 15.49 2.22
N GLY A 254 0.45 15.14 3.01
CA GLY A 254 0.56 14.30 4.20
C GLY A 254 0.95 15.03 5.46
N GLY A 255 1.44 14.30 6.43
CA GLY A 255 1.65 14.77 7.79
C GLY A 255 2.46 16.06 7.94
N THR A 256 3.27 16.46 6.95
CA THR A 256 4.03 17.73 7.00
C THR A 256 3.12 18.93 6.77
N VAL A 257 2.19 18.85 5.83
CA VAL A 257 1.19 19.90 5.57
C VAL A 257 0.22 19.99 6.75
N TYR A 258 -0.27 18.83 7.23
CA TYR A 258 -1.13 18.77 8.40
C TYR A 258 -0.51 19.42 9.65
N LYS A 259 0.78 19.16 9.91
CA LYS A 259 1.51 19.77 11.04
C LYS A 259 1.63 21.28 10.86
N ALA A 260 1.95 21.76 9.66
CA ALA A 260 2.05 23.17 9.36
C ALA A 260 0.70 23.89 9.55
N LYS A 261 -0.40 23.30 9.06
CA LYS A 261 -1.77 23.79 9.28
C LYS A 261 -2.08 23.92 10.78
N ASN A 262 -1.76 22.91 11.57
CA ASN A 262 -1.99 22.92 13.03
C ASN A 262 -1.09 23.91 13.78
N GLN A 263 0.03 24.31 13.20
CA GLN A 263 0.89 25.39 13.69
C GLN A 263 0.40 26.78 13.28
N GLY A 264 -0.73 26.86 12.57
CA GLY A 264 -1.35 28.12 12.17
C GLY A 264 -0.86 28.68 10.84
N LEU A 265 -0.07 27.92 10.06
CA LEU A 265 0.29 28.35 8.71
C LEU A 265 -0.94 28.27 7.79
N PRO A 266 -1.12 29.24 6.87
CA PRO A 266 -2.24 29.25 5.94
C PRO A 266 -2.06 28.25 4.79
N VAL A 267 -1.98 26.97 5.12
CA VAL A 267 -1.82 25.87 4.15
C VAL A 267 -2.91 24.82 4.34
N ASP A 268 -3.32 24.20 3.24
CA ASP A 268 -4.21 23.06 3.25
C ASP A 268 -3.91 22.13 2.09
N GLU A 269 -4.46 20.90 2.13
CA GLU A 269 -4.39 19.94 1.04
C GLU A 269 -5.69 19.92 0.25
N PHE A 270 -5.61 19.67 -1.06
CA PHE A 270 -6.81 19.29 -1.80
C PHE A 270 -7.27 17.92 -1.33
N SER A 271 -8.55 17.78 -1.05
CA SER A 271 -9.11 16.49 -0.62
C SER A 271 -8.92 15.41 -1.70
N PRO A 272 -8.91 14.12 -1.33
CA PRO A 272 -8.64 13.04 -2.29
C PRO A 272 -9.53 13.07 -3.54
N TYR A 273 -10.81 13.41 -3.38
CA TYR A 273 -11.81 13.41 -4.45
C TYR A 273 -12.07 14.80 -5.06
N HIS A 274 -11.13 15.73 -4.88
CA HIS A 274 -11.30 17.11 -5.33
C HIS A 274 -11.21 17.27 -6.84
N PHE A 275 -10.17 16.67 -7.43
CA PHE A 275 -9.91 16.75 -8.87
C PHE A 275 -10.64 15.63 -9.63
N LYS A 276 -11.23 16.00 -10.78
CA LYS A 276 -12.02 15.08 -11.62
C LYS A 276 -11.19 13.94 -12.25
N GLU A 277 -9.89 14.15 -12.44
CA GLU A 277 -9.02 13.17 -13.09
C GLU A 277 -8.83 11.92 -12.24
N GLY A 278 -8.97 11.99 -10.92
CA GLY A 278 -8.94 10.76 -10.13
C GLY A 278 -8.13 10.83 -8.85
N VAL A 279 -8.04 9.68 -8.24
CA VAL A 279 -7.66 9.45 -6.86
C VAL A 279 -6.63 8.33 -6.81
N ASN A 280 -5.60 8.47 -5.99
CA ASN A 280 -4.66 7.39 -5.70
C ASN A 280 -5.23 6.41 -4.70
N LEU A 281 -4.86 5.15 -4.89
CA LEU A 281 -4.92 4.11 -3.87
C LEU A 281 -3.52 3.58 -3.63
N SER A 282 -3.02 3.72 -2.41
CA SER A 282 -1.63 3.40 -2.06
C SER A 282 -1.54 2.52 -0.82
N SER A 283 -0.61 1.55 -0.85
CA SER A 283 -0.26 0.74 0.32
C SER A 283 0.61 1.47 1.34
N ALA A 284 1.15 2.65 1.02
CA ALA A 284 2.18 3.30 1.83
C ALA A 284 3.30 2.32 2.25
N PHE A 285 3.29 1.81 3.50
CA PHE A 285 4.23 0.78 3.98
C PHE A 285 3.55 -0.57 4.24
N GLY A 286 2.28 -0.73 3.86
CA GLY A 286 1.48 -1.95 4.06
C GLY A 286 1.66 -3.01 2.98
N SER A 287 2.89 -3.22 2.51
CA SER A 287 3.26 -4.35 1.65
C SER A 287 4.09 -5.35 2.44
N LEU A 288 3.75 -6.63 2.31
CA LEU A 288 4.30 -7.74 3.09
C LEU A 288 4.88 -8.81 2.16
N ALA A 289 6.07 -9.32 2.49
CA ALA A 289 6.73 -10.38 1.73
C ALA A 289 7.42 -11.39 2.64
N LEU A 290 7.43 -12.66 2.23
CA LEU A 290 8.20 -13.73 2.82
C LEU A 290 9.60 -13.74 2.17
N MET A 291 10.64 -13.68 2.99
CA MET A 291 12.00 -13.74 2.47
C MET A 291 12.37 -15.17 2.05
N ASN A 292 13.08 -15.31 0.94
CA ASN A 292 13.58 -16.62 0.56
C ASN A 292 14.66 -17.10 1.53
N ARG A 293 14.72 -18.40 1.76
CA ARG A 293 15.64 -19.01 2.75
C ARG A 293 15.53 -18.36 4.14
N ALA A 294 14.30 -17.96 4.52
CA ALA A 294 14.04 -17.43 5.85
C ALA A 294 14.62 -18.38 6.93
N PRO A 295 15.41 -17.88 7.89
CA PRO A 295 15.96 -18.72 8.97
C PRO A 295 14.90 -19.43 9.81
N HIS A 296 13.72 -18.80 9.95
CA HIS A 296 12.62 -19.27 10.78
C HIS A 296 11.30 -19.31 9.97
N PRO A 297 11.19 -20.20 8.96
CA PRO A 297 10.11 -20.15 7.98
C PRO A 297 8.72 -20.40 8.57
N ASN A 298 8.61 -21.20 9.65
CA ASN A 298 7.31 -21.43 10.30
C ASN A 298 6.91 -20.24 11.18
N ALA A 299 7.84 -19.65 11.90
CA ALA A 299 7.59 -18.42 12.67
C ALA A 299 7.24 -17.23 11.75
N ALA A 300 7.84 -17.14 10.57
CA ALA A 300 7.44 -16.21 9.51
C ALA A 300 5.98 -16.41 9.10
N LYS A 301 5.54 -17.66 8.85
CA LYS A 301 4.13 -17.98 8.52
C LYS A 301 3.18 -17.57 9.65
N VAL A 302 3.55 -17.85 10.90
CA VAL A 302 2.74 -17.45 12.07
C VAL A 302 2.59 -15.94 12.12
N PHE A 303 3.68 -15.17 11.97
CA PHE A 303 3.63 -13.71 11.97
C PHE A 303 2.81 -13.15 10.81
N ILE A 304 2.98 -13.66 9.60
CA ILE A 304 2.23 -13.24 8.40
C ILE A 304 0.73 -13.43 8.60
N ASN A 305 0.30 -14.62 9.05
CA ASN A 305 -1.12 -14.89 9.26
C ASN A 305 -1.71 -14.05 10.40
N TRP A 306 -0.96 -13.87 11.50
CA TRP A 306 -1.39 -12.99 12.58
C TRP A 306 -1.54 -11.54 12.12
N LEU A 307 -0.54 -10.99 11.40
CA LEU A 307 -0.62 -9.59 10.92
C LEU A 307 -1.79 -9.39 9.96
N LEU A 308 -2.06 -10.38 9.09
CA LEU A 308 -3.14 -10.33 8.12
C LEU A 308 -4.52 -10.73 8.68
N SER A 309 -4.59 -11.25 9.90
CA SER A 309 -5.85 -11.55 10.59
C SER A 309 -6.66 -10.28 10.89
N ARG A 310 -7.92 -10.46 11.26
CA ARG A 310 -8.76 -9.34 11.70
C ARG A 310 -8.16 -8.64 12.93
N GLU A 311 -7.61 -9.39 13.87
CA GLU A 311 -6.94 -8.85 15.06
C GLU A 311 -5.73 -8.01 14.68
N GLY A 312 -4.80 -8.57 13.89
CA GLY A 312 -3.59 -7.89 13.45
C GLY A 312 -3.88 -6.63 12.64
N GLN A 313 -4.88 -6.66 11.75
CA GLN A 313 -5.27 -5.51 10.95
C GLN A 313 -6.02 -4.43 11.75
N THR A 314 -6.76 -4.80 12.79
CA THR A 314 -7.36 -3.85 13.74
C THR A 314 -6.27 -3.16 14.55
N LEU A 315 -5.29 -3.93 15.06
CA LEU A 315 -4.13 -3.39 15.77
C LEU A 315 -3.33 -2.46 14.87
N PHE A 316 -3.01 -2.88 13.62
CA PHE A 316 -2.31 -2.05 12.64
C PHE A 316 -2.94 -0.67 12.51
N GLN A 317 -4.25 -0.60 12.23
CA GLN A 317 -4.95 0.67 12.11
C GLN A 317 -4.86 1.50 13.40
N LYS A 318 -5.02 0.85 14.56
CA LYS A 318 -5.00 1.53 15.87
C LYS A 318 -3.65 2.14 16.22
N VAL A 319 -2.54 1.43 15.96
CA VAL A 319 -1.21 1.85 16.43
C VAL A 319 -0.43 2.68 15.42
N ILE A 320 -0.80 2.60 14.13
CA ILE A 320 -0.09 3.30 13.06
C ILE A 320 -0.81 4.57 12.63
N SER A 321 -2.15 4.60 12.66
CA SER A 321 -2.89 5.82 12.31
C SER A 321 -2.53 6.99 13.21
N GLN A 322 -2.39 8.15 12.59
CA GLN A 322 -2.15 9.42 13.26
C GLN A 322 -3.14 10.47 12.76
N PRO A 323 -3.41 11.54 13.53
CA PRO A 323 -4.19 12.66 13.05
C PRO A 323 -3.59 13.23 11.74
N GLY A 324 -4.40 13.33 10.69
CA GLY A 324 -3.98 13.76 9.37
C GLY A 324 -3.19 12.71 8.55
N ASP A 325 -3.07 11.48 9.06
CA ASP A 325 -2.44 10.37 8.34
C ASP A 325 -3.07 9.03 8.78
N PRO A 326 -4.38 8.83 8.55
CA PRO A 326 -5.09 7.60 8.91
C PRO A 326 -4.64 6.43 8.04
N ARG A 327 -4.59 5.23 8.61
CA ARG A 327 -4.24 4.00 7.90
C ARG A 327 -5.47 3.15 7.65
N ASN A 328 -5.60 2.69 6.43
CA ASN A 328 -6.79 2.01 5.95
C ASN A 328 -6.46 0.59 5.49
N SER A 329 -6.71 -0.40 6.33
CA SER A 329 -6.59 -1.81 5.94
C SER A 329 -7.49 -2.14 4.74
N ARG A 330 -7.01 -2.99 3.83
CA ARG A 330 -7.85 -3.56 2.76
C ARG A 330 -8.86 -4.60 3.27
N ARG A 331 -8.78 -5.03 4.55
CA ARG A 331 -9.87 -5.84 5.14
C ARG A 331 -11.12 -4.99 5.33
N ILE A 332 -12.27 -5.56 4.94
CA ILE A 332 -13.56 -4.87 5.06
C ILE A 332 -14.26 -5.12 6.39
N ASP A 333 -13.81 -6.14 7.14
CA ASP A 333 -14.38 -6.55 8.42
C ASP A 333 -13.64 -5.95 9.65
N VAL A 334 -12.79 -4.93 9.42
CA VAL A 334 -12.15 -4.14 10.49
C VAL A 334 -12.77 -2.73 10.56
N PRO A 335 -12.90 -2.13 11.77
CA PRO A 335 -13.49 -0.81 11.95
C PRO A 335 -12.76 0.28 11.12
N LYS A 336 -13.52 1.26 10.62
CA LYS A 336 -13.03 2.38 9.80
C LYS A 336 -13.38 3.75 10.39
N ASP A 337 -13.86 3.80 11.62
CA ASP A 337 -14.39 5.02 12.26
C ASP A 337 -13.34 6.13 12.42
N HIS A 338 -12.05 5.76 12.44
CA HIS A 338 -10.93 6.69 12.54
C HIS A 338 -10.55 7.35 11.19
N ILE A 339 -11.15 6.89 10.07
CA ILE A 339 -10.85 7.41 8.73
C ILE A 339 -11.87 8.50 8.39
N PRO A 340 -11.42 9.73 8.09
CA PRO A 340 -12.31 10.80 7.66
C PRO A 340 -13.19 10.37 6.47
N PRO A 341 -14.45 10.81 6.38
CA PRO A 341 -15.38 10.41 5.32
C PRO A 341 -14.87 10.70 3.91
N ASP A 342 -14.09 11.74 3.72
CA ASP A 342 -13.47 12.13 2.46
C ASP A 342 -12.18 11.38 2.13
N GLU A 343 -11.64 10.58 3.08
CA GLU A 343 -10.51 9.68 2.88
C GLU A 343 -10.93 8.20 2.86
N GLN A 344 -12.22 7.91 3.05
CA GLN A 344 -12.73 6.54 2.93
C GLN A 344 -12.79 6.11 1.46
N ARG A 345 -12.45 4.84 1.20
CA ARG A 345 -12.65 4.25 -0.13
C ARG A 345 -14.14 4.22 -0.48
N ARG A 346 -14.45 4.55 -1.72
CA ARG A 346 -15.82 4.54 -2.28
C ARG A 346 -15.95 3.37 -3.24
N ASP A 347 -17.09 2.69 -3.18
CA ASP A 347 -17.41 1.63 -4.12
C ASP A 347 -17.55 2.16 -5.55
N LYS A 348 -17.18 1.33 -6.53
CA LYS A 348 -17.27 1.65 -7.97
C LYS A 348 -16.46 2.87 -8.41
N MET A 349 -15.52 3.33 -7.61
CA MET A 349 -14.58 4.38 -7.99
C MET A 349 -13.38 3.79 -8.73
N ASN A 350 -12.98 4.43 -9.81
CA ASN A 350 -11.74 4.07 -10.49
C ASN A 350 -10.56 4.74 -9.78
N TYR A 351 -9.77 3.93 -9.08
CA TYR A 351 -8.55 4.38 -8.42
C TYR A 351 -7.34 4.12 -9.28
N PHE A 352 -6.39 5.05 -9.28
CA PHE A 352 -5.04 4.78 -9.72
C PHE A 352 -4.32 3.99 -8.62
N ASP A 353 -4.17 2.69 -8.81
CA ASP A 353 -3.52 1.81 -7.84
C ASP A 353 -1.99 1.92 -8.00
N THR A 354 -1.34 2.57 -7.04
CA THR A 354 0.12 2.75 -7.05
C THR A 354 0.89 1.46 -6.77
N ASP A 355 0.19 0.39 -6.43
CA ASP A 355 0.76 -0.95 -6.27
C ASP A 355 0.66 -1.82 -7.54
N ASP A 356 0.23 -1.22 -8.65
CA ASP A 356 0.28 -1.86 -9.95
C ASP A 356 1.74 -2.01 -10.41
N PRO A 357 2.24 -3.24 -10.66
CA PRO A 357 3.62 -3.49 -11.06
C PRO A 357 4.02 -2.80 -12.37
N ASP A 358 3.08 -2.55 -13.28
CA ASP A 358 3.36 -1.91 -14.58
C ASP A 358 3.63 -0.40 -14.46
N THR A 359 3.31 0.22 -13.34
CA THR A 359 3.52 1.65 -13.08
C THR A 359 4.67 1.94 -12.10
N LYS A 360 5.40 0.91 -11.64
CA LYS A 360 6.46 1.04 -10.62
C LYS A 360 7.75 1.69 -11.12
N ASP A 361 8.04 1.65 -12.42
CA ASP A 361 9.27 2.25 -12.96
C ASP A 361 9.11 3.76 -13.14
N LEU A 362 9.84 4.54 -12.37
CA LEU A 362 9.85 6.01 -12.44
C LEU A 362 10.98 6.58 -13.30
N ASN A 363 11.86 5.74 -13.85
CA ASN A 363 12.94 6.22 -14.73
C ASN A 363 12.42 7.01 -15.94
N PRO A 364 11.32 6.60 -16.61
CA PRO A 364 10.78 7.39 -17.72
C PRO A 364 10.30 8.79 -17.28
N ALA A 365 9.72 8.92 -16.07
CA ALA A 365 9.29 10.23 -15.54
C ALA A 365 10.48 11.13 -15.21
N MET A 366 11.54 10.58 -14.62
CA MET A 366 12.79 11.31 -14.33
C MET A 366 13.45 11.78 -15.62
N LYS A 367 13.57 10.91 -16.62
CA LYS A 367 14.12 11.24 -17.94
C LYS A 367 13.32 12.33 -18.62
N LEU A 368 11.99 12.24 -18.60
CA LEU A 368 11.12 13.27 -19.15
C LEU A 368 11.36 14.64 -18.47
N LEU A 369 11.49 14.66 -17.14
CA LEU A 369 11.76 15.90 -16.42
C LEU A 369 13.12 16.50 -16.82
N ASP A 370 14.17 15.68 -16.97
CA ASP A 370 15.48 16.12 -17.46
C ASP A 370 15.40 16.74 -18.85
N GLU A 371 14.68 16.09 -19.78
CA GLU A 371 14.45 16.60 -21.14
C GLU A 371 13.76 17.96 -21.14
N ILE A 372 12.69 18.12 -20.35
CA ILE A 372 11.95 19.39 -20.24
C ILE A 372 12.84 20.52 -19.72
N LEU A 373 13.61 20.25 -18.66
CA LEU A 373 14.47 21.25 -18.03
C LEU A 373 15.69 21.61 -18.88
N ALA A 374 16.22 20.66 -19.67
CA ALA A 374 17.30 20.94 -20.63
C ALA A 374 16.83 21.83 -21.78
N GLY A 375 15.57 21.68 -22.23
CA GLY A 375 14.98 22.50 -23.29
C GLY A 375 14.64 23.94 -22.87
N LYS A 376 14.76 24.28 -21.58
CA LYS A 376 14.56 25.65 -21.03
C LYS A 376 15.84 26.50 -21.02
N LYS A 377 17.00 25.88 -21.28
CA LYS A 377 18.29 26.55 -21.38
C LYS A 377 18.49 27.09 -22.80
#